data_67b8944d5d2d7e251448ec8c0245a222
#
_entry.id   67b8944d5d2d7e251448ec8c0245a222
#
_cell.length_a   1.000
_cell.length_b   1.000
_cell.length_c   1.000
_cell.angle_alpha   90.00
_cell.angle_beta   90.00
_cell.angle_gamma   90.00
#
_symmetry.space_group_name_H-M   'P 1'
#
loop_
_entity.id
_entity.type
_entity.pdbx_description
1 polymer ?
#
loop_
_entity_poly.entity_id
_entity_poly.type
_entity_poly.pdbx_seq_one_letter_code
_entity_poly.pdbx_strand_id
1 'polypeptide(L)'
;MKLSEIATFVEDKISSNSISLADYVTTDSLLPNKEGKALATNLPPVICSLTHFRKGDVLVANIRPYLKKVWLADKEGGCSPDVLVFRVKEGNKSSFLYAVMLQDRFFDYAMKGAKGSKMPRGDKDQIMRYDLPTFSPQEQENIGNLVISITNKLWLNRSINHNLEAIAKQLYDYWFVQFDFPDENGKPYKSSGGAMVYNENLKRNIPEGWNDGIFADIANITMGQSPDGSSYNETGEGEIFYQGSTDFGIRFPSVRMYTTSPTRYAKQGDILMSVRAPVGAVNIANSDCCIGRGLSAIYSMIGSITYIYYVVHYLKVRFDNLNTAGTTFGSITKDELFNLPVVVPSNDMIERFEVICKPIFNKQMEIGFEIESLDKQRNELLPLLMNGQASLNYDLIFLCSLKFSLLWYVNKIIIR
;
A
#
# COMPACT_ATOMS: atom_id res chain seq x y z
N MET A 1 -10.54 31.68 8.42
CA MET A 1 -9.32 32.26 7.80
C MET A 1 -9.06 31.60 6.44
N LYS A 2 -8.26 32.23 5.57
CA LYS A 2 -7.86 31.63 4.30
C LYS A 2 -6.50 30.94 4.41
N LEU A 3 -6.23 29.96 3.54
CA LEU A 3 -4.92 29.27 3.50
C LEU A 3 -3.78 30.30 3.27
N SER A 4 -4.02 31.35 2.47
CA SER A 4 -3.07 32.44 2.25
C SER A 4 -2.69 33.23 3.50
N GLU A 5 -3.47 33.15 4.56
CA GLU A 5 -3.16 33.82 5.84
C GLU A 5 -2.11 33.05 6.63
N ILE A 6 -2.06 31.72 6.49
CA ILE A 6 -1.15 30.84 7.25
C ILE A 6 0.02 30.28 6.44
N ALA A 7 -0.02 30.34 5.11
CA ALA A 7 1.03 29.78 4.24
C ALA A 7 1.28 30.64 3.01
N THR A 8 2.45 30.45 2.38
CA THR A 8 2.84 31.02 1.10
C THR A 8 3.37 29.93 0.18
N PHE A 9 3.33 30.14 -1.15
CA PHE A 9 4.12 29.34 -2.08
C PHE A 9 5.60 29.67 -1.93
N VAL A 10 6.43 28.65 -2.05
CA VAL A 10 7.90 28.81 -2.08
C VAL A 10 8.34 29.12 -3.51
N GLU A 11 9.10 30.22 -3.67
CA GLU A 11 9.67 30.65 -4.95
C GLU A 11 11.21 30.45 -5.01
N ASP A 12 11.82 30.11 -3.87
CA ASP A 12 13.27 29.83 -3.79
C ASP A 12 13.66 28.78 -4.84
N LYS A 13 14.85 28.92 -5.43
CA LYS A 13 15.34 28.04 -6.48
C LYS A 13 16.64 27.36 -6.12
N ILE A 14 16.80 26.13 -6.61
CA ILE A 14 18.03 25.34 -6.50
C ILE A 14 18.33 24.69 -7.86
N SER A 15 19.61 24.52 -8.17
CA SER A 15 20.01 23.83 -9.40
C SER A 15 19.84 22.31 -9.27
N SER A 16 19.37 21.66 -10.33
CA SER A 16 19.18 20.20 -10.34
C SER A 16 20.50 19.41 -10.20
N ASN A 17 21.65 20.00 -10.50
CA ASN A 17 22.98 19.37 -10.34
C ASN A 17 23.52 19.41 -8.89
N SER A 18 22.85 20.15 -8.00
CA SER A 18 23.24 20.25 -6.58
C SER A 18 22.40 19.36 -5.66
N ILE A 19 21.55 18.49 -6.22
CA ILE A 19 20.70 17.58 -5.45
C ILE A 19 20.89 16.13 -5.90
N SER A 20 20.62 15.20 -4.99
CA SER A 20 20.59 13.75 -5.28
C SER A 20 19.17 13.27 -5.62
N LEU A 21 19.07 12.03 -6.13
CA LEU A 21 17.75 11.37 -6.32
C LEU A 21 16.92 11.31 -5.01
N ALA A 22 17.61 11.18 -3.87
CA ALA A 22 16.95 11.14 -2.58
C ALA A 22 16.32 12.49 -2.20
N ASP A 23 16.86 13.60 -2.70
CA ASP A 23 16.44 14.97 -2.39
C ASP A 23 15.52 15.57 -3.47
N TYR A 24 15.28 14.82 -4.56
CA TYR A 24 14.40 15.23 -5.64
C TYR A 24 12.98 14.74 -5.43
N VAL A 25 12.00 15.63 -5.63
CA VAL A 25 10.57 15.31 -5.50
C VAL A 25 9.84 15.62 -6.81
N THR A 26 9.15 14.61 -7.33
CA THR A 26 8.30 14.72 -8.52
C THR A 26 6.85 14.37 -8.17
N THR A 27 5.93 14.62 -9.10
CA THR A 27 4.55 14.14 -8.97
C THR A 27 4.46 12.61 -8.90
N ASP A 28 5.42 11.89 -9.49
CA ASP A 28 5.44 10.42 -9.47
C ASP A 28 6.06 9.88 -8.18
N SER A 29 7.07 10.57 -7.63
CA SER A 29 7.66 10.19 -6.34
C SER A 29 6.78 10.55 -5.14
N LEU A 30 5.82 11.49 -5.27
CA LEU A 30 4.75 11.66 -4.30
C LEU A 30 3.72 10.53 -4.48
N LEU A 31 3.50 9.75 -3.41
CA LEU A 31 2.62 8.59 -3.45
C LEU A 31 1.13 9.01 -3.35
N PRO A 32 0.22 8.31 -4.04
CA PRO A 32 -1.20 8.58 -3.96
C PRO A 32 -1.76 8.29 -2.55
N ASN A 33 -3.01 8.67 -2.32
CA ASN A 33 -3.74 8.38 -1.08
C ASN A 33 -3.03 8.87 0.20
N LYS A 34 -2.26 9.97 0.11
CA LYS A 34 -1.56 10.56 1.28
C LYS A 34 -0.47 9.65 1.87
N GLU A 35 0.11 8.78 1.08
CA GLU A 35 1.11 7.80 1.54
C GLU A 35 2.54 8.39 1.65
N GLY A 36 2.69 9.69 1.41
CA GLY A 36 3.96 10.39 1.52
C GLY A 36 4.78 10.33 0.24
N LYS A 37 6.06 9.97 0.33
CA LYS A 37 7.01 10.04 -0.77
C LYS A 37 7.84 8.77 -0.90
N ALA A 38 8.11 8.36 -2.15
CA ALA A 38 9.13 7.37 -2.52
C ALA A 38 10.39 8.05 -3.07
N LEU A 39 11.44 7.28 -3.32
CA LEU A 39 12.63 7.73 -4.04
C LEU A 39 12.24 8.08 -5.49
N ALA A 40 12.76 9.20 -6.00
CA ALA A 40 12.60 9.53 -7.41
C ALA A 40 13.36 8.53 -8.28
N THR A 41 12.81 8.21 -9.45
CA THR A 41 13.45 7.27 -10.38
C THR A 41 14.59 7.91 -11.17
N ASN A 42 14.45 9.18 -11.53
CA ASN A 42 15.43 9.91 -12.34
C ASN A 42 15.51 11.37 -11.88
N LEU A 43 16.69 11.96 -12.01
CA LEU A 43 16.86 13.42 -12.00
C LEU A 43 16.41 14.01 -13.35
N PRO A 44 16.18 15.33 -13.43
CA PRO A 44 15.92 15.99 -14.71
C PRO A 44 17.00 15.65 -15.73
N PRO A 45 16.63 15.36 -17.01
CA PRO A 45 17.62 14.93 -18.02
C PRO A 45 18.60 16.05 -18.43
N VAL A 46 18.26 17.30 -18.12
CA VAL A 46 19.10 18.48 -18.35
C VAL A 46 19.18 19.29 -17.07
N ILE A 47 20.29 20.01 -16.87
CA ILE A 47 20.45 20.91 -15.73
C ILE A 47 19.39 22.00 -15.82
N CYS A 48 18.59 22.14 -14.78
CA CYS A 48 17.51 23.11 -14.70
C CYS A 48 17.33 23.67 -13.29
N SER A 49 16.54 24.74 -13.21
CA SER A 49 16.16 25.36 -11.94
C SER A 49 14.91 24.67 -11.37
N LEU A 50 15.02 24.19 -10.15
CA LEU A 50 13.96 23.52 -9.38
C LEU A 50 13.46 24.43 -8.26
N THR A 51 12.26 24.21 -7.77
CA THR A 51 11.80 24.88 -6.55
C THR A 51 12.50 24.26 -5.34
N HIS A 52 13.17 25.09 -4.53
CA HIS A 52 13.91 24.68 -3.35
C HIS A 52 13.00 24.60 -2.13
N PHE A 53 12.71 23.40 -1.66
CA PHE A 53 11.97 23.18 -0.42
C PHE A 53 12.92 22.92 0.75
N ARG A 54 12.44 23.21 1.97
CA ARG A 54 13.15 22.99 3.22
C ARG A 54 12.37 22.07 4.15
N LYS A 55 13.02 21.53 5.15
CA LYS A 55 12.35 20.78 6.23
C LYS A 55 11.21 21.60 6.82
N GLY A 56 10.02 20.98 6.91
CA GLY A 56 8.79 21.61 7.40
C GLY A 56 7.91 22.23 6.31
N ASP A 57 8.38 22.33 5.06
CA ASP A 57 7.51 22.70 3.94
C ASP A 57 6.53 21.56 3.61
N VAL A 58 5.34 21.87 3.14
CA VAL A 58 4.35 20.88 2.69
C VAL A 58 4.32 20.85 1.17
N LEU A 59 4.59 19.69 0.58
CA LEU A 59 4.61 19.47 -0.85
C LEU A 59 3.33 18.77 -1.30
N VAL A 60 2.68 19.30 -2.34
CA VAL A 60 1.45 18.76 -2.92
C VAL A 60 1.59 18.65 -4.42
N ALA A 61 1.25 17.51 -5.00
CA ALA A 61 1.21 17.36 -6.45
C ALA A 61 0.06 18.19 -7.04
N ASN A 62 0.38 19.09 -7.98
CA ASN A 62 -0.60 19.95 -8.63
C ASN A 62 -1.33 19.26 -9.79
N ILE A 63 -0.76 18.18 -10.35
CA ILE A 63 -1.37 17.36 -11.40
C ILE A 63 -2.21 16.27 -10.78
N ARG A 64 -3.45 16.09 -11.28
CA ARG A 64 -4.40 15.09 -10.80
C ARG A 64 -4.60 15.14 -9.28
N PRO A 65 -5.10 16.27 -8.73
CA PRO A 65 -5.28 16.44 -7.28
C PRO A 65 -6.12 15.33 -6.63
N TYR A 66 -7.00 14.68 -7.39
CA TYR A 66 -7.78 13.53 -6.92
C TYR A 66 -6.93 12.32 -6.48
N LEU A 67 -5.65 12.26 -6.86
CA LEU A 67 -4.71 11.25 -6.35
C LEU A 67 -4.25 11.54 -4.91
N LYS A 68 -4.56 12.71 -4.35
CA LYS A 68 -4.32 13.10 -2.95
C LYS A 68 -2.86 12.92 -2.53
N LYS A 69 -1.92 13.39 -3.36
CA LYS A 69 -0.48 13.26 -3.16
C LYS A 69 0.06 14.44 -2.36
N VAL A 70 0.49 14.19 -1.12
CA VAL A 70 1.00 15.20 -0.19
C VAL A 70 2.10 14.61 0.70
N TRP A 71 3.09 15.45 1.04
CA TRP A 71 4.18 15.07 1.93
C TRP A 71 4.67 16.29 2.74
N LEU A 72 4.93 16.08 4.03
CA LEU A 72 5.62 17.04 4.88
C LEU A 72 7.12 16.78 4.79
N ALA A 73 7.88 17.76 4.33
CA ALA A 73 9.31 17.61 4.12
C ALA A 73 10.05 17.39 5.44
N ASP A 74 10.79 16.29 5.54
CA ASP A 74 11.67 15.93 6.66
C ASP A 74 13.09 16.43 6.46
N LYS A 75 13.43 16.90 5.25
CA LYS A 75 14.73 17.44 4.82
C LYS A 75 14.54 18.54 3.77
N GLU A 76 15.64 19.11 3.29
CA GLU A 76 15.64 20.03 2.15
C GLU A 76 15.90 19.32 0.82
N GLY A 77 15.58 19.96 -0.29
CA GLY A 77 15.80 19.46 -1.63
C GLY A 77 15.15 20.30 -2.72
N GLY A 78 15.04 19.73 -3.91
CA GLY A 78 14.41 20.36 -5.07
C GLY A 78 13.20 19.58 -5.57
N CYS A 79 12.19 20.28 -6.09
CA CYS A 79 11.05 19.59 -6.68
C CYS A 79 10.71 20.07 -8.09
N SER A 80 10.02 19.20 -8.83
CA SER A 80 9.54 19.51 -10.18
C SER A 80 8.51 20.65 -10.18
N PRO A 81 8.33 21.38 -11.30
CA PRO A 81 7.38 22.50 -11.40
C PRO A 81 5.92 22.12 -11.12
N ASP A 82 5.58 20.85 -11.25
CA ASP A 82 4.22 20.32 -11.01
C ASP A 82 3.97 19.91 -9.56
N VAL A 83 4.93 20.17 -8.67
CA VAL A 83 4.79 20.04 -7.22
C VAL A 83 4.73 21.44 -6.61
N LEU A 84 3.65 21.74 -5.91
CA LEU A 84 3.48 22.97 -5.15
C LEU A 84 4.14 22.82 -3.80
N VAL A 85 4.94 23.81 -3.41
CA VAL A 85 5.60 23.85 -2.10
C VAL A 85 4.96 24.96 -1.28
N PHE A 86 4.41 24.59 -0.13
CA PHE A 86 3.78 25.53 0.81
C PHE A 86 4.67 25.67 2.04
N ARG A 87 5.05 26.90 2.35
CA ARG A 87 5.76 27.25 3.59
C ARG A 87 4.83 27.95 4.55
N VAL A 88 4.84 27.51 5.79
CA VAL A 88 4.03 28.13 6.84
C VAL A 88 4.56 29.53 7.16
N LYS A 89 3.64 30.47 7.40
CA LYS A 89 3.96 31.82 7.88
C LYS A 89 4.25 31.81 9.38
N GLU A 90 5.02 32.81 9.82
CA GLU A 90 5.32 33.00 11.25
C GLU A 90 4.07 32.96 12.14
N GLY A 91 4.19 32.40 13.34
CA GLY A 91 3.09 32.21 14.26
C GLY A 91 2.21 30.99 14.03
N ASN A 92 2.37 30.29 12.90
CA ASN A 92 1.63 29.06 12.58
C ASN A 92 2.54 27.81 12.61
N LYS A 93 1.95 26.62 12.58
CA LYS A 93 2.68 25.35 12.69
C LYS A 93 2.67 24.58 11.36
N SER A 94 3.84 24.13 10.90
CA SER A 94 3.97 23.28 9.70
C SER A 94 3.18 21.99 9.81
N SER A 95 3.14 21.40 10.99
CA SER A 95 2.36 20.21 11.30
C SER A 95 0.85 20.42 11.11
N PHE A 96 0.35 21.59 11.47
CA PHE A 96 -1.05 21.97 11.26
C PHE A 96 -1.33 22.19 9.77
N LEU A 97 -0.47 22.91 9.06
CA LEU A 97 -0.58 23.09 7.62
C LEU A 97 -0.65 21.74 6.89
N TYR A 98 0.17 20.80 7.31
CA TYR A 98 0.14 19.43 6.77
C TYR A 98 -1.20 18.73 7.10
N ALA A 99 -1.70 18.84 8.33
CA ALA A 99 -3.00 18.30 8.72
C ALA A 99 -4.16 18.88 7.89
N VAL A 100 -4.11 20.17 7.59
CA VAL A 100 -5.08 20.83 6.67
C VAL A 100 -5.05 20.17 5.31
N MET A 101 -3.87 19.95 4.73
CA MET A 101 -3.70 19.42 3.36
C MET A 101 -3.90 17.91 3.28
N LEU A 102 -3.96 17.19 4.41
CA LEU A 102 -4.33 15.78 4.44
C LEU A 102 -5.83 15.53 4.32
N GLN A 103 -6.68 16.57 4.48
CA GLN A 103 -8.12 16.40 4.39
C GLN A 103 -8.58 16.15 2.94
N ASP A 104 -9.55 15.26 2.76
CA ASP A 104 -10.15 15.00 1.44
C ASP A 104 -10.78 16.27 0.88
N ARG A 105 -11.47 17.04 1.71
CA ARG A 105 -12.11 18.31 1.31
C ARG A 105 -11.12 19.33 0.72
N PHE A 106 -9.84 19.31 1.10
CA PHE A 106 -8.81 20.16 0.50
C PHE A 106 -8.58 19.77 -0.97
N PHE A 107 -8.44 18.47 -1.24
CA PHE A 107 -8.26 17.97 -2.60
C PHE A 107 -9.53 18.14 -3.46
N ASP A 108 -10.71 17.94 -2.87
CA ASP A 108 -11.99 18.20 -3.53
C ASP A 108 -12.13 19.68 -3.92
N TYR A 109 -11.69 20.57 -3.03
CA TYR A 109 -11.67 22.00 -3.33
C TYR A 109 -10.66 22.35 -4.45
N ALA A 110 -9.46 21.76 -4.40
CA ALA A 110 -8.46 21.95 -5.45
C ALA A 110 -8.95 21.42 -6.80
N MET A 111 -9.74 20.34 -6.83
CA MET A 111 -10.35 19.79 -8.03
C MET A 111 -11.43 20.70 -8.62
N LYS A 112 -12.23 21.41 -7.80
CA LYS A 112 -13.30 22.31 -8.30
C LYS A 112 -12.79 23.42 -9.20
N GLY A 113 -11.54 23.87 -9.00
CA GLY A 113 -10.90 24.87 -9.86
C GLY A 113 -9.90 24.31 -10.85
N ALA A 114 -9.74 23.01 -10.89
CA ALA A 114 -8.75 22.40 -11.75
C ALA A 114 -9.09 22.58 -13.24
N LYS A 115 -8.08 22.87 -14.06
CA LYS A 115 -8.16 23.04 -15.50
C LYS A 115 -7.56 21.84 -16.22
N GLY A 116 -8.16 21.43 -17.32
CA GLY A 116 -7.72 20.30 -18.15
C GLY A 116 -8.47 19.00 -17.83
N SER A 117 -8.98 18.32 -18.86
CA SER A 117 -9.81 17.13 -18.72
C SER A 117 -8.99 15.86 -18.47
N LYS A 118 -7.88 15.67 -19.20
CA LYS A 118 -7.06 14.44 -19.13
C LYS A 118 -6.03 14.48 -17.99
N MET A 119 -5.48 15.65 -17.69
CA MET A 119 -4.50 15.89 -16.63
C MET A 119 -4.86 17.18 -15.88
N PRO A 120 -5.92 17.14 -15.03
CA PRO A 120 -6.37 18.33 -14.33
C PRO A 120 -5.25 18.88 -13.44
N ARG A 121 -5.05 20.22 -13.51
CA ARG A 121 -4.12 20.96 -12.67
C ARG A 121 -4.90 21.92 -11.80
N GLY A 122 -4.62 21.90 -10.49
CA GLY A 122 -5.22 22.83 -9.53
C GLY A 122 -4.86 24.29 -9.85
N ASP A 123 -5.81 25.19 -9.63
CA ASP A 123 -5.61 26.63 -9.75
C ASP A 123 -4.97 27.15 -8.45
N LYS A 124 -3.75 27.70 -8.57
CA LYS A 124 -2.95 28.17 -7.42
C LYS A 124 -3.66 29.25 -6.60
N ASP A 125 -4.28 30.20 -7.29
CA ASP A 125 -4.96 31.33 -6.63
C ASP A 125 -6.22 30.86 -5.89
N GLN A 126 -6.93 29.91 -6.48
CA GLN A 126 -8.06 29.28 -5.81
C GLN A 126 -7.61 28.48 -4.59
N ILE A 127 -6.56 27.65 -4.71
CA ILE A 127 -6.04 26.88 -3.58
C ILE A 127 -5.71 27.78 -2.39
N MET A 128 -5.09 28.94 -2.62
CA MET A 128 -4.76 29.90 -1.56
C MET A 128 -5.99 30.56 -0.93
N ARG A 129 -7.16 30.49 -1.57
CA ARG A 129 -8.43 30.95 -1.01
C ARG A 129 -9.21 29.89 -0.24
N TYR A 130 -8.62 28.70 -0.03
CA TYR A 130 -9.24 27.64 0.75
C TYR A 130 -9.55 28.11 2.16
N ASP A 131 -10.79 27.86 2.60
CA ASP A 131 -11.28 28.26 3.91
C ASP A 131 -10.88 27.29 5.02
N LEU A 132 -10.35 27.83 6.09
CA LEU A 132 -9.89 27.13 7.28
C LEU A 132 -10.60 27.67 8.53
N PRO A 133 -10.90 26.83 9.52
CA PRO A 133 -11.25 27.31 10.84
C PRO A 133 -10.05 28.00 11.50
N THR A 134 -10.33 28.88 12.44
CA THR A 134 -9.29 29.58 13.21
C THR A 134 -8.96 28.77 14.45
N PHE A 135 -7.68 28.50 14.65
CA PHE A 135 -7.16 27.80 15.83
C PHE A 135 -6.04 28.61 16.47
N SER A 136 -5.96 28.56 17.78
CA SER A 136 -4.81 29.08 18.52
C SER A 136 -3.53 28.33 18.15
N PRO A 137 -2.33 28.90 18.32
CA PRO A 137 -1.07 28.21 18.06
C PRO A 137 -0.93 26.89 18.82
N GLN A 138 -1.50 26.80 20.04
CA GLN A 138 -1.49 25.57 20.84
C GLN A 138 -2.39 24.50 20.23
N GLU A 139 -3.59 24.85 19.80
CA GLU A 139 -4.49 23.91 19.11
C GLU A 139 -3.90 23.42 17.78
N GLN A 140 -3.29 24.32 17.00
CA GLN A 140 -2.58 23.96 15.78
C GLN A 140 -1.46 22.94 16.04
N GLU A 141 -0.66 23.16 17.09
CA GLU A 141 0.40 22.25 17.50
C GLU A 141 -0.16 20.90 17.91
N ASN A 142 -1.21 20.90 18.68
CA ASN A 142 -1.86 19.69 19.18
C ASN A 142 -2.43 18.83 18.05
N ILE A 143 -3.21 19.42 17.15
CA ILE A 143 -3.77 18.73 15.96
C ILE A 143 -2.63 18.22 15.08
N GLY A 144 -1.66 19.08 14.81
CA GLY A 144 -0.51 18.74 13.96
C GLY A 144 0.30 17.57 14.51
N ASN A 145 0.61 17.56 15.80
CA ASN A 145 1.39 16.49 16.44
C ASN A 145 0.65 15.14 16.42
N LEU A 146 -0.66 15.13 16.67
CA LEU A 146 -1.46 13.91 16.55
C LEU A 146 -1.40 13.34 15.12
N VAL A 147 -1.64 14.20 14.13
CA VAL A 147 -1.63 13.78 12.71
C VAL A 147 -0.26 13.28 12.28
N ILE A 148 0.82 13.95 12.68
CA ILE A 148 2.19 13.50 12.41
C ILE A 148 2.47 12.15 13.07
N SER A 149 2.04 11.96 14.32
CA SER A 149 2.24 10.69 15.04
C SER A 149 1.57 9.52 14.32
N ILE A 150 0.31 9.67 13.89
CA ILE A 150 -0.41 8.66 13.11
C ILE A 150 0.29 8.43 11.76
N THR A 151 0.67 9.50 11.06
CA THR A 151 1.31 9.40 9.75
C THR A 151 2.67 8.70 9.82
N ASN A 152 3.50 9.03 10.83
CA ASN A 152 4.78 8.39 11.05
C ASN A 152 4.62 6.89 11.38
N LYS A 153 3.61 6.53 12.18
CA LYS A 153 3.33 5.13 12.49
C LYS A 153 2.87 4.36 11.25
N LEU A 154 2.00 4.97 10.42
CA LEU A 154 1.59 4.40 9.13
C LEU A 154 2.80 4.15 8.21
N TRP A 155 3.67 5.14 8.09
CA TRP A 155 4.89 5.02 7.27
C TRP A 155 5.82 3.92 7.80
N LEU A 156 6.06 3.88 9.11
CA LEU A 156 6.89 2.85 9.74
C LEU A 156 6.32 1.45 9.51
N ASN A 157 5.02 1.27 9.71
CA ASN A 157 4.33 0.00 9.51
C ASN A 157 4.41 -0.47 8.05
N ARG A 158 4.23 0.45 7.07
CA ARG A 158 4.40 0.13 5.65
C ARG A 158 5.83 -0.28 5.32
N SER A 159 6.81 0.43 5.88
CA SER A 159 8.23 0.10 5.70
C SER A 159 8.59 -1.27 6.29
N ILE A 160 8.09 -1.59 7.47
CA ILE A 160 8.29 -2.90 8.12
C ILE A 160 7.66 -4.00 7.25
N ASN A 161 6.41 -3.82 6.81
CA ASN A 161 5.73 -4.80 5.96
C ASN A 161 6.48 -5.04 4.64
N HIS A 162 6.98 -3.97 4.02
CA HIS A 162 7.77 -4.08 2.80
C HIS A 162 9.07 -4.89 3.03
N ASN A 163 9.78 -4.62 4.13
CA ASN A 163 11.02 -5.34 4.46
C ASN A 163 10.74 -6.81 4.79
N LEU A 164 9.68 -7.10 5.55
CA LEU A 164 9.26 -8.47 5.84
C LEU A 164 8.89 -9.24 4.57
N GLU A 165 8.18 -8.60 3.64
CA GLU A 165 7.85 -9.19 2.33
C GLU A 165 9.13 -9.50 1.53
N ALA A 166 10.07 -8.56 1.48
CA ALA A 166 11.34 -8.75 0.77
C ALA A 166 12.15 -9.92 1.36
N ILE A 167 12.24 -10.02 2.68
CA ILE A 167 12.94 -11.11 3.38
C ILE A 167 12.30 -12.47 3.07
N ALA A 168 10.98 -12.59 3.22
CA ALA A 168 10.29 -13.86 3.00
C ALA A 168 10.30 -14.28 1.53
N LYS A 169 10.14 -13.30 0.60
CA LYS A 169 10.30 -13.55 -0.84
C LYS A 169 11.70 -14.01 -1.18
N GLN A 170 12.74 -13.38 -0.63
CA GLN A 170 14.13 -13.77 -0.87
C GLN A 170 14.38 -15.19 -0.37
N LEU A 171 13.83 -15.55 0.80
CA LEU A 171 13.93 -16.92 1.33
C LEU A 171 13.25 -17.94 0.43
N TYR A 172 12.02 -17.62 -0.07
CA TYR A 172 11.33 -18.46 -1.03
C TYR A 172 12.15 -18.63 -2.32
N ASP A 173 12.65 -17.54 -2.90
CA ASP A 173 13.47 -17.59 -4.11
C ASP A 173 14.73 -18.44 -3.90
N TYR A 174 15.38 -18.31 -2.75
CA TYR A 174 16.58 -19.08 -2.40
C TYR A 174 16.28 -20.58 -2.26
N TRP A 175 15.18 -20.95 -1.60
CA TRP A 175 14.83 -22.35 -1.36
C TRP A 175 14.20 -23.05 -2.57
N PHE A 176 13.24 -22.40 -3.24
CA PHE A 176 12.36 -23.06 -4.22
C PHE A 176 12.58 -22.64 -5.68
N VAL A 177 13.30 -21.53 -5.89
CA VAL A 177 13.67 -21.08 -7.23
C VAL A 177 15.12 -21.43 -7.54
N GLN A 178 16.04 -21.16 -6.61
CA GLN A 178 17.48 -21.45 -6.73
C GLN A 178 17.81 -22.86 -6.26
N PHE A 179 17.01 -23.47 -5.38
CA PHE A 179 17.19 -24.77 -4.75
C PHE A 179 18.36 -24.85 -3.79
N ASP A 180 18.70 -23.73 -3.15
CA ASP A 180 19.75 -23.63 -2.16
C ASP A 180 19.20 -23.65 -0.72
N PHE A 181 18.13 -24.44 -0.49
CA PHE A 181 17.65 -24.70 0.86
C PHE A 181 18.74 -25.41 1.70
N PRO A 182 18.74 -25.28 3.05
CA PRO A 182 19.74 -25.91 3.89
C PRO A 182 19.64 -27.44 3.82
N ASP A 183 20.76 -28.10 3.48
CA ASP A 183 20.90 -29.54 3.57
C ASP A 183 20.97 -30.04 5.04
N GLU A 184 21.28 -31.30 5.26
CA GLU A 184 21.44 -31.90 6.60
C GLU A 184 22.57 -31.26 7.41
N ASN A 185 23.55 -30.65 6.76
CA ASN A 185 24.68 -29.96 7.37
C ASN A 185 24.50 -28.43 7.43
N GLY A 186 23.31 -27.93 7.03
CA GLY A 186 23.01 -26.49 6.96
C GLY A 186 23.67 -25.75 5.78
N LYS A 187 24.23 -26.48 4.80
CA LYS A 187 24.83 -25.88 3.60
C LYS A 187 23.78 -25.71 2.51
N PRO A 188 23.96 -24.74 1.58
CA PRO A 188 23.08 -24.57 0.42
C PRO A 188 23.06 -25.84 -0.44
N TYR A 189 21.89 -26.45 -0.64
CA TYR A 189 21.77 -27.77 -1.26
C TYR A 189 22.41 -27.85 -2.65
N LYS A 190 21.89 -27.07 -3.61
CA LYS A 190 22.37 -27.11 -5.00
C LYS A 190 23.81 -26.63 -5.13
N SER A 191 24.16 -25.49 -4.51
CA SER A 191 25.50 -24.89 -4.60
C SER A 191 26.58 -25.73 -3.93
N SER A 192 26.21 -26.63 -3.00
CA SER A 192 27.12 -27.59 -2.34
C SER A 192 27.19 -28.95 -3.05
N GLY A 193 26.56 -29.08 -4.22
CA GLY A 193 26.61 -30.33 -5.03
C GLY A 193 25.46 -31.30 -4.75
N GLY A 194 24.35 -30.84 -4.19
CA GLY A 194 23.14 -31.64 -4.04
C GLY A 194 22.64 -32.23 -5.33
N ALA A 195 22.13 -33.46 -5.28
CA ALA A 195 21.70 -34.22 -6.46
C ALA A 195 20.49 -33.54 -7.12
N MET A 196 20.58 -33.34 -8.45
CA MET A 196 19.56 -32.68 -9.25
C MET A 196 19.13 -33.61 -10.39
N VAL A 197 17.82 -33.66 -10.66
CA VAL A 197 17.22 -34.50 -11.72
C VAL A 197 16.49 -33.58 -12.70
N TYR A 198 16.66 -33.82 -14.00
CA TYR A 198 15.92 -33.08 -15.01
C TYR A 198 14.45 -33.50 -15.04
N ASN A 199 13.57 -32.52 -14.93
CA ASN A 199 12.12 -32.73 -14.98
C ASN A 199 11.58 -32.27 -16.33
N GLU A 200 10.96 -33.20 -17.08
CA GLU A 200 10.45 -32.95 -18.43
C GLU A 200 9.26 -31.97 -18.45
N ASN A 201 8.40 -32.01 -17.43
CA ASN A 201 7.21 -31.16 -17.38
C ASN A 201 7.56 -29.71 -17.02
N LEU A 202 8.50 -29.51 -16.07
CA LEU A 202 8.97 -28.20 -15.66
C LEU A 202 10.07 -27.63 -16.57
N LYS A 203 10.63 -28.43 -17.48
CA LYS A 203 11.76 -28.08 -18.39
C LYS A 203 12.98 -27.54 -17.65
N ARG A 204 13.27 -28.07 -16.46
CA ARG A 204 14.38 -27.64 -15.60
C ARG A 204 14.82 -28.74 -14.65
N ASN A 205 16.05 -28.64 -14.15
CA ASN A 205 16.50 -29.50 -13.07
C ASN A 205 15.80 -29.10 -11.75
N ILE A 206 15.37 -30.11 -10.99
CA ILE A 206 14.83 -29.99 -9.63
C ILE A 206 15.61 -30.87 -8.67
N PRO A 207 15.59 -30.65 -7.34
CA PRO A 207 16.25 -31.51 -6.38
C PRO A 207 15.75 -32.95 -6.47
N GLU A 208 16.65 -33.92 -6.29
CA GLU A 208 16.28 -35.33 -6.21
C GLU A 208 15.25 -35.55 -5.08
N GLY A 209 14.21 -36.33 -5.35
CA GLY A 209 13.11 -36.60 -4.43
C GLY A 209 12.01 -35.52 -4.42
N TRP A 210 12.15 -34.42 -5.17
CA TRP A 210 11.05 -33.50 -5.42
C TRP A 210 10.28 -33.90 -6.67
N ASN A 211 9.01 -33.49 -6.73
CA ASN A 211 8.14 -33.81 -7.86
C ASN A 211 7.67 -32.55 -8.59
N ASP A 212 7.19 -32.73 -9.80
CA ASP A 212 6.32 -31.77 -10.45
C ASP A 212 4.85 -32.09 -10.15
N GLY A 213 4.02 -31.09 -10.32
CA GLY A 213 2.57 -31.19 -10.20
C GLY A 213 1.89 -30.01 -10.87
N ILE A 214 0.59 -29.92 -10.75
CA ILE A 214 -0.20 -28.76 -11.16
C ILE A 214 -0.60 -27.93 -9.94
N PHE A 215 -0.95 -26.69 -10.16
CA PHE A 215 -1.26 -25.77 -9.06
C PHE A 215 -2.46 -26.27 -8.22
N ALA A 216 -3.42 -26.95 -8.84
CA ALA A 216 -4.55 -27.56 -8.16
C ALA A 216 -4.18 -28.75 -7.25
N ASP A 217 -2.96 -29.31 -7.37
CA ASP A 217 -2.50 -30.39 -6.47
C ASP A 217 -2.07 -29.85 -5.09
N ILE A 218 -1.65 -28.59 -5.04
CA ILE A 218 -1.11 -27.95 -3.82
C ILE A 218 -2.04 -26.90 -3.21
N ALA A 219 -3.03 -26.42 -3.97
CA ALA A 219 -3.94 -25.37 -3.54
C ALA A 219 -5.38 -25.64 -3.97
N ASN A 220 -6.33 -25.36 -3.08
CA ASN A 220 -7.73 -25.26 -3.46
C ASN A 220 -8.01 -23.87 -4.02
N ILE A 221 -8.63 -23.80 -5.19
CA ILE A 221 -8.83 -22.57 -5.95
C ILE A 221 -10.32 -22.38 -6.23
N THR A 222 -10.91 -21.33 -5.69
CA THR A 222 -12.27 -20.91 -5.96
C THR A 222 -12.28 -19.75 -6.95
N MET A 223 -12.76 -20.00 -8.17
CA MET A 223 -12.99 -18.91 -9.13
C MET A 223 -14.20 -18.08 -8.72
N GLY A 224 -14.01 -16.77 -8.66
CA GLY A 224 -15.10 -15.86 -8.30
C GLY A 224 -16.19 -15.76 -9.36
N GLN A 225 -17.37 -15.40 -8.92
CA GLN A 225 -18.56 -15.18 -9.75
C GLN A 225 -19.25 -13.90 -9.29
N SER A 226 -19.48 -12.96 -10.20
CA SER A 226 -20.17 -11.72 -9.86
C SER A 226 -21.63 -12.01 -9.52
N PRO A 227 -22.14 -11.50 -8.37
CA PRO A 227 -23.56 -11.50 -8.08
C PRO A 227 -24.36 -10.67 -9.08
N ASP A 228 -25.68 -10.69 -8.98
CA ASP A 228 -26.54 -9.80 -9.76
C ASP A 228 -26.27 -8.34 -9.39
N GLY A 229 -26.16 -7.47 -10.38
CA GLY A 229 -25.81 -6.04 -10.18
C GLY A 229 -26.84 -5.28 -9.34
N SER A 230 -28.09 -5.71 -9.30
CA SER A 230 -29.15 -5.12 -8.47
C SER A 230 -28.96 -5.35 -6.96
N SER A 231 -28.09 -6.33 -6.59
CA SER A 231 -27.76 -6.64 -5.19
C SER A 231 -26.62 -5.79 -4.63
N TYR A 232 -25.97 -4.96 -5.46
CA TYR A 232 -24.82 -4.16 -5.02
C TYR A 232 -25.26 -2.93 -4.24
N ASN A 233 -24.53 -2.62 -3.16
CA ASN A 233 -24.71 -1.40 -2.38
C ASN A 233 -23.39 -0.93 -1.75
N GLU A 234 -23.37 0.35 -1.36
CA GLU A 234 -22.28 0.98 -0.61
C GLU A 234 -22.67 1.26 0.84
N THR A 235 -23.87 0.83 1.26
CA THR A 235 -24.45 1.13 2.58
C THR A 235 -24.07 0.11 3.65
N GLY A 236 -23.39 -0.98 3.28
CA GLY A 236 -22.96 -2.01 4.22
C GLY A 236 -23.98 -3.15 4.39
N GLU A 237 -24.98 -3.26 3.50
CA GLU A 237 -25.96 -4.33 3.58
C GLU A 237 -25.42 -5.63 2.94
N GLY A 238 -25.50 -6.73 3.68
CA GLY A 238 -25.05 -8.06 3.23
C GLY A 238 -23.54 -8.27 3.40
N GLU A 239 -22.95 -9.01 2.46
CA GLU A 239 -21.55 -9.44 2.52
C GLU A 239 -20.63 -8.46 1.79
N ILE A 240 -19.40 -8.30 2.29
CA ILE A 240 -18.34 -7.56 1.58
C ILE A 240 -18.15 -8.19 0.21
N PHE A 241 -18.08 -7.36 -0.83
CA PHE A 241 -17.89 -7.81 -2.20
C PHE A 241 -16.70 -7.16 -2.88
N TYR A 242 -15.72 -7.99 -3.27
CA TYR A 242 -14.57 -7.59 -4.06
C TYR A 242 -14.73 -8.01 -5.51
N GLN A 243 -14.75 -7.05 -6.43
CA GLN A 243 -15.00 -7.31 -7.84
C GLN A 243 -13.75 -7.66 -8.63
N GLY A 244 -12.60 -7.07 -8.27
CA GLY A 244 -11.35 -7.23 -8.98
C GLY A 244 -10.19 -6.56 -8.26
N SER A 245 -9.02 -6.51 -8.91
CA SER A 245 -7.78 -5.92 -8.36
C SER A 245 -7.84 -4.41 -8.14
N THR A 246 -8.87 -3.73 -8.59
CA THR A 246 -9.10 -2.30 -8.27
C THR A 246 -9.37 -2.06 -6.79
N ASP A 247 -9.77 -3.10 -6.06
CA ASP A 247 -9.98 -3.06 -4.62
C ASP A 247 -8.69 -3.36 -3.83
N PHE A 248 -7.65 -3.89 -4.49
CA PHE A 248 -6.43 -4.32 -3.83
C PHE A 248 -5.63 -3.15 -3.27
N GLY A 249 -5.28 -3.27 -1.98
CA GLY A 249 -4.36 -2.39 -1.26
C GLY A 249 -2.97 -3.00 -1.14
N ILE A 250 -2.21 -2.55 -0.12
CA ILE A 250 -0.83 -3.04 0.12
C ILE A 250 -0.84 -4.51 0.54
N ARG A 251 -1.72 -4.90 1.46
CA ARG A 251 -1.84 -6.28 1.97
C ARG A 251 -3.25 -6.80 1.86
N PHE A 252 -4.23 -5.94 2.14
CA PHE A 252 -5.64 -6.25 2.15
C PHE A 252 -6.40 -5.41 1.14
N PRO A 253 -7.49 -5.93 0.58
CA PRO A 253 -8.36 -5.14 -0.28
C PRO A 253 -9.15 -4.11 0.53
N SER A 254 -9.43 -2.97 -0.07
CA SER A 254 -10.28 -1.91 0.51
C SER A 254 -11.75 -2.22 0.29
N VAL A 255 -12.55 -2.17 1.35
CA VAL A 255 -14.00 -2.39 1.26
C VAL A 255 -14.67 -1.17 0.64
N ARG A 256 -15.32 -1.35 -0.51
CA ARG A 256 -16.07 -0.29 -1.23
C ARG A 256 -17.48 -0.72 -1.58
N MET A 257 -17.73 -2.02 -1.69
CA MET A 257 -18.98 -2.57 -2.17
C MET A 257 -19.43 -3.73 -1.30
N TYR A 258 -20.73 -3.88 -1.18
CA TYR A 258 -21.40 -5.00 -0.53
C TYR A 258 -22.40 -5.64 -1.48
N THR A 259 -22.83 -6.87 -1.18
CA THR A 259 -23.89 -7.56 -1.92
C THR A 259 -24.84 -8.28 -0.98
N THR A 260 -26.12 -8.15 -1.24
CA THR A 260 -27.18 -8.89 -0.53
C THR A 260 -27.43 -10.30 -1.11
N SER A 261 -26.76 -10.65 -2.23
CA SER A 261 -26.91 -11.94 -2.92
C SER A 261 -25.54 -12.55 -3.27
N PRO A 262 -24.71 -12.93 -2.25
CA PRO A 262 -23.38 -13.44 -2.48
C PRO A 262 -23.39 -14.78 -3.23
N THR A 263 -22.39 -15.02 -4.10
CA THR A 263 -22.32 -16.20 -4.98
C THR A 263 -21.14 -17.10 -4.70
N ARG A 264 -19.93 -16.54 -4.56
CA ARG A 264 -18.66 -17.24 -4.30
C ARG A 264 -17.94 -16.55 -3.17
N TYR A 265 -17.39 -17.36 -2.26
CA TYR A 265 -16.77 -16.87 -1.04
C TYR A 265 -15.27 -17.08 -1.02
N ALA A 266 -14.58 -16.16 -0.38
CA ALA A 266 -13.26 -16.30 0.18
C ALA A 266 -13.35 -16.20 1.70
N LYS A 267 -12.52 -16.94 2.41
CA LYS A 267 -12.38 -16.87 3.86
C LYS A 267 -11.29 -15.90 4.27
N GLN A 268 -11.39 -15.36 5.47
CA GLN A 268 -10.31 -14.58 6.05
C GLN A 268 -8.99 -15.37 6.00
N GLY A 269 -7.94 -14.75 5.45
CA GLY A 269 -6.63 -15.36 5.27
C GLY A 269 -6.43 -16.04 3.92
N ASP A 270 -7.47 -16.23 3.11
CA ASP A 270 -7.30 -16.72 1.73
C ASP A 270 -6.51 -15.73 0.89
N ILE A 271 -5.71 -16.26 -0.02
CA ILE A 271 -4.99 -15.47 -1.02
C ILE A 271 -5.99 -15.08 -2.11
N LEU A 272 -6.16 -13.78 -2.34
CA LEU A 272 -6.94 -13.25 -3.44
C LEU A 272 -6.01 -12.96 -4.62
N MET A 273 -6.27 -13.57 -5.78
CA MET A 273 -5.50 -13.32 -6.98
C MET A 273 -6.40 -12.79 -8.09
N SER A 274 -5.97 -11.73 -8.77
CA SER A 274 -6.69 -11.26 -9.97
C SER A 274 -6.50 -12.22 -11.14
N VAL A 275 -7.63 -12.60 -11.75
CA VAL A 275 -7.69 -13.48 -12.93
C VAL A 275 -8.00 -12.72 -14.21
N ARG A 276 -8.13 -11.39 -14.13
CA ARG A 276 -8.26 -10.45 -15.25
C ARG A 276 -7.19 -9.38 -15.16
N ALA A 277 -6.96 -8.68 -16.26
CA ALA A 277 -5.89 -7.66 -16.37
C ALA A 277 -5.98 -6.58 -15.27
N PRO A 278 -4.89 -6.34 -14.53
CA PRO A 278 -3.61 -7.06 -14.55
C PRO A 278 -3.69 -8.42 -13.87
N VAL A 279 -3.42 -9.51 -14.61
CA VAL A 279 -3.47 -10.88 -14.10
C VAL A 279 -2.36 -11.10 -13.07
N GLY A 280 -2.69 -11.83 -11.99
CA GLY A 280 -1.70 -12.22 -10.98
C GLY A 280 -1.42 -11.15 -9.91
N ALA A 281 -2.19 -10.05 -9.85
CA ALA A 281 -2.14 -9.19 -8.68
C ALA A 281 -2.65 -9.96 -7.46
N VAL A 282 -2.00 -9.77 -6.29
CA VAL A 282 -2.22 -10.58 -5.09
C VAL A 282 -2.59 -9.68 -3.91
N ASN A 283 -3.55 -10.13 -3.13
CA ASN A 283 -3.90 -9.59 -1.80
C ASN A 283 -4.30 -10.75 -0.88
N ILE A 284 -4.56 -10.45 0.39
CA ILE A 284 -5.09 -11.42 1.36
C ILE A 284 -6.48 -10.96 1.81
N ALA A 285 -7.44 -11.85 1.89
CA ALA A 285 -8.75 -11.54 2.44
C ALA A 285 -8.62 -11.17 3.93
N ASN A 286 -9.00 -9.94 4.30
CA ASN A 286 -8.96 -9.47 5.69
C ASN A 286 -10.18 -9.91 6.50
N SER A 287 -11.21 -10.39 5.82
CA SER A 287 -12.44 -10.96 6.38
C SER A 287 -13.08 -11.93 5.38
N ASP A 288 -14.07 -12.71 5.82
CA ASP A 288 -14.92 -13.46 4.91
C ASP A 288 -15.60 -12.49 3.94
N CYS A 289 -15.62 -12.84 2.65
CA CYS A 289 -16.12 -11.94 1.61
C CYS A 289 -16.63 -12.70 0.37
N CYS A 290 -17.45 -12.04 -0.41
CA CYS A 290 -17.86 -12.49 -1.75
C CYS A 290 -16.82 -12.01 -2.77
N ILE A 291 -16.46 -12.86 -3.74
CA ILE A 291 -15.52 -12.55 -4.81
C ILE A 291 -16.17 -12.61 -6.18
N GLY A 292 -15.97 -11.56 -6.96
CA GLY A 292 -16.46 -11.41 -8.31
C GLY A 292 -15.59 -12.11 -9.36
N ARG A 293 -16.06 -12.16 -10.58
CA ARG A 293 -15.42 -12.84 -11.73
C ARG A 293 -14.03 -12.35 -12.10
N GLY A 294 -13.55 -11.28 -11.48
CA GLY A 294 -12.19 -10.76 -11.66
C GLY A 294 -11.16 -11.36 -10.71
N LEU A 295 -11.60 -12.16 -9.73
CA LEU A 295 -10.76 -12.72 -8.67
C LEU A 295 -10.88 -14.24 -8.58
N SER A 296 -9.86 -14.85 -7.98
CA SER A 296 -9.91 -16.18 -7.39
C SER A 296 -9.47 -16.13 -5.94
N ALA A 297 -10.03 -16.99 -5.10
CA ALA A 297 -9.58 -17.25 -3.73
C ALA A 297 -8.80 -18.56 -3.69
N ILE A 298 -7.66 -18.54 -3.02
CA ILE A 298 -6.69 -19.65 -3.01
C ILE A 298 -6.29 -19.92 -1.56
N TYR A 299 -6.38 -21.18 -1.14
CA TYR A 299 -5.85 -21.62 0.15
C TYR A 299 -4.99 -22.88 0.00
N SER A 300 -4.11 -23.12 0.95
CA SER A 300 -3.17 -24.24 0.92
C SER A 300 -3.84 -25.58 1.19
N MET A 301 -3.55 -26.60 0.38
CA MET A 301 -3.88 -28.00 0.65
C MET A 301 -2.74 -28.79 1.29
N ILE A 302 -1.56 -28.20 1.34
CA ILE A 302 -0.31 -28.82 1.85
C ILE A 302 0.16 -28.24 3.20
N GLY A 303 -0.74 -27.57 3.93
CA GLY A 303 -0.44 -27.05 5.28
C GLY A 303 0.39 -25.78 5.36
N SER A 304 0.85 -25.22 4.23
CA SER A 304 1.66 -23.99 4.20
C SER A 304 0.99 -22.91 3.34
N ILE A 305 0.40 -21.90 3.98
CA ILE A 305 -0.14 -20.73 3.29
C ILE A 305 0.98 -19.85 2.76
N THR A 306 2.13 -19.79 3.45
CA THR A 306 3.26 -18.96 3.05
C THR A 306 3.90 -19.48 1.78
N TYR A 307 4.07 -20.79 1.65
CA TYR A 307 4.56 -21.39 0.41
C TYR A 307 3.63 -21.06 -0.77
N ILE A 308 2.31 -21.31 -0.63
CA ILE A 308 1.34 -21.00 -1.69
C ILE A 308 1.32 -19.52 -2.05
N TYR A 309 1.41 -18.63 -1.05
CA TYR A 309 1.48 -17.19 -1.28
C TYR A 309 2.65 -16.81 -2.20
N TYR A 310 3.84 -17.34 -1.95
CA TYR A 310 5.00 -17.06 -2.80
C TYR A 310 4.99 -17.81 -4.12
N VAL A 311 4.36 -18.98 -4.21
CA VAL A 311 4.07 -19.63 -5.52
C VAL A 311 3.24 -18.70 -6.40
N VAL A 312 2.16 -18.09 -5.86
CA VAL A 312 1.32 -17.15 -6.61
C VAL A 312 2.12 -15.91 -7.04
N HIS A 313 2.97 -15.37 -6.16
CA HIS A 313 3.87 -14.26 -6.51
C HIS A 313 4.87 -14.62 -7.61
N TYR A 314 5.42 -15.84 -7.60
CA TYR A 314 6.32 -16.34 -8.65
C TYR A 314 5.58 -16.49 -9.99
N LEU A 315 4.35 -17.01 -9.96
CA LEU A 315 3.50 -17.10 -11.15
C LEU A 315 3.19 -15.71 -11.74
N LYS A 316 2.97 -14.70 -10.90
CA LYS A 316 2.80 -13.33 -11.35
C LYS A 316 3.99 -12.82 -12.16
N VAL A 317 5.21 -13.02 -11.69
CA VAL A 317 6.43 -12.65 -12.43
C VAL A 317 6.47 -13.34 -13.80
N ARG A 318 6.03 -14.59 -13.86
CA ARG A 318 5.94 -15.35 -15.12
C ARG A 318 4.89 -14.73 -16.07
N PHE A 319 3.72 -14.33 -15.55
CA PHE A 319 2.69 -13.63 -16.35
C PHE A 319 3.17 -12.27 -16.85
N ASP A 320 3.85 -11.50 -16.00
CA ASP A 320 4.40 -10.19 -16.37
C ASP A 320 5.45 -10.32 -17.50
N ASN A 321 6.32 -11.32 -17.44
CA ASN A 321 7.32 -11.59 -18.46
C ASN A 321 6.70 -12.00 -19.81
N LEU A 322 5.63 -12.80 -19.81
CA LEU A 322 4.89 -13.17 -21.01
C LEU A 322 4.18 -11.96 -21.63
N ASN A 323 3.61 -11.07 -20.80
CA ASN A 323 3.02 -9.81 -21.26
C ASN A 323 4.05 -8.91 -21.96
N THR A 324 5.27 -8.84 -21.43
CA THR A 324 6.37 -8.05 -22.00
C THR A 324 6.84 -8.60 -23.33
N ALA A 325 6.75 -9.91 -23.54
CA ALA A 325 7.11 -10.59 -24.78
C ALA A 325 6.05 -10.45 -25.92
N GLY A 326 5.00 -9.63 -25.71
CA GLY A 326 3.98 -9.31 -26.72
C GLY A 326 2.71 -10.17 -26.66
N THR A 327 2.61 -11.10 -25.70
CA THR A 327 1.38 -11.85 -25.42
C THR A 327 0.61 -11.17 -24.30
N THR A 328 -0.43 -10.39 -24.63
CA THR A 328 -1.24 -9.73 -23.62
C THR A 328 -2.21 -10.72 -22.97
N PHE A 329 -1.92 -11.14 -21.74
CA PHE A 329 -2.86 -11.91 -20.91
C PHE A 329 -3.99 -11.01 -20.40
N GLY A 330 -5.08 -10.92 -21.16
CA GLY A 330 -6.28 -10.17 -20.75
C GLY A 330 -7.04 -10.85 -19.60
N SER A 331 -6.92 -12.17 -19.49
CA SER A 331 -7.50 -13.00 -18.41
C SER A 331 -6.84 -14.37 -18.40
N ILE A 332 -6.91 -15.06 -17.25
CA ILE A 332 -6.57 -16.49 -17.12
C ILE A 332 -7.85 -17.26 -16.83
N THR A 333 -8.07 -18.35 -17.56
CA THR A 333 -9.21 -19.24 -17.38
C THR A 333 -9.00 -20.15 -16.16
N LYS A 334 -10.08 -20.83 -15.74
CA LYS A 334 -10.01 -21.81 -14.66
C LYS A 334 -9.00 -22.92 -15.00
N ASP A 335 -9.13 -23.52 -16.18
CA ASP A 335 -8.31 -24.67 -16.58
C ASP A 335 -6.84 -24.27 -16.71
N GLU A 336 -6.54 -23.09 -17.25
CA GLU A 336 -5.17 -22.56 -17.29
C GLU A 336 -4.58 -22.38 -15.91
N LEU A 337 -5.33 -21.78 -14.96
CA LEU A 337 -4.86 -21.55 -13.60
C LEU A 337 -4.63 -22.85 -12.84
N PHE A 338 -5.58 -23.80 -12.93
CA PHE A 338 -5.52 -25.08 -12.22
C PHE A 338 -4.34 -25.96 -12.72
N ASN A 339 -4.09 -25.95 -14.03
CA ASN A 339 -3.05 -26.76 -14.66
C ASN A 339 -1.67 -26.06 -14.75
N LEU A 340 -1.46 -24.92 -14.06
CA LEU A 340 -0.14 -24.32 -14.03
C LEU A 340 0.90 -25.27 -13.44
N PRO A 341 2.00 -25.55 -14.15
CA PRO A 341 3.02 -26.45 -13.62
C PRO A 341 3.77 -25.82 -12.46
N VAL A 342 3.87 -26.55 -11.37
CA VAL A 342 4.52 -26.14 -10.13
C VAL A 342 5.50 -27.19 -9.65
N VAL A 343 6.51 -26.78 -8.89
CA VAL A 343 7.37 -27.68 -8.15
C VAL A 343 6.63 -28.11 -6.87
N VAL A 344 6.67 -29.40 -6.55
CA VAL A 344 6.13 -29.97 -5.32
C VAL A 344 7.29 -30.44 -4.45
N PRO A 345 7.75 -29.66 -3.47
CA PRO A 345 8.82 -30.04 -2.55
C PRO A 345 8.39 -31.19 -1.64
N SER A 346 9.34 -31.81 -0.94
CA SER A 346 9.02 -32.75 0.14
C SER A 346 8.26 -32.06 1.27
N ASN A 347 7.41 -32.79 1.97
CA ASN A 347 6.64 -32.26 3.11
C ASN A 347 7.55 -31.67 4.21
N ASP A 348 8.66 -32.34 4.52
CA ASP A 348 9.66 -31.83 5.47
C ASP A 348 10.18 -30.44 5.06
N MET A 349 10.46 -30.23 3.77
CA MET A 349 10.94 -28.93 3.28
C MET A 349 9.89 -27.83 3.40
N ILE A 350 8.63 -28.17 3.12
CA ILE A 350 7.50 -27.26 3.29
C ILE A 350 7.32 -26.89 4.75
N GLU A 351 7.37 -27.85 5.66
CA GLU A 351 7.26 -27.63 7.09
C GLU A 351 8.40 -26.75 7.64
N ARG A 352 9.65 -27.03 7.25
CA ARG A 352 10.82 -26.21 7.62
C ARG A 352 10.68 -24.76 7.14
N PHE A 353 10.20 -24.56 5.92
CA PHE A 353 9.94 -23.22 5.38
C PHE A 353 8.82 -22.53 6.16
N GLU A 354 7.73 -23.22 6.44
CA GLU A 354 6.58 -22.66 7.17
C GLU A 354 6.99 -22.23 8.60
N VAL A 355 7.82 -23.00 9.30
CA VAL A 355 8.35 -22.65 10.62
C VAL A 355 9.05 -21.28 10.61
N ILE A 356 9.78 -20.97 9.54
CA ILE A 356 10.49 -19.69 9.41
C ILE A 356 9.56 -18.58 8.91
N CYS A 357 8.76 -18.86 7.89
CA CYS A 357 7.98 -17.84 7.19
C CYS A 357 6.64 -17.53 7.86
N LYS A 358 6.02 -18.45 8.58
CA LYS A 358 4.74 -18.22 9.26
C LYS A 358 4.76 -17.07 10.27
N PRO A 359 5.78 -16.95 11.14
CA PRO A 359 5.89 -15.79 12.03
C PRO A 359 5.99 -14.46 11.26
N ILE A 360 6.72 -14.44 10.15
CA ILE A 360 6.84 -13.26 9.28
C ILE A 360 5.47 -12.91 8.69
N PHE A 361 4.80 -13.90 8.11
CA PHE A 361 3.47 -13.74 7.53
C PHE A 361 2.45 -13.24 8.57
N ASN A 362 2.42 -13.83 9.75
CA ASN A 362 1.54 -13.42 10.84
C ASN A 362 1.82 -11.97 11.25
N LYS A 363 3.10 -11.59 11.35
CA LYS A 363 3.48 -10.20 11.67
C LYS A 363 3.06 -9.22 10.60
N GLN A 364 3.13 -9.60 9.33
CA GLN A 364 2.63 -8.80 8.22
C GLN A 364 1.10 -8.62 8.29
N MET A 365 0.36 -9.66 8.70
CA MET A 365 -1.09 -9.58 8.91
C MET A 365 -1.44 -8.61 10.04
N GLU A 366 -0.79 -8.72 11.20
CA GLU A 366 -0.98 -7.79 12.34
C GLU A 366 -0.73 -6.35 11.93
N ILE A 367 0.39 -6.09 11.25
CA ILE A 367 0.77 -4.76 10.77
C ILE A 367 -0.25 -4.25 9.72
N GLY A 368 -0.75 -5.14 8.87
CA GLY A 368 -1.79 -4.82 7.90
C GLY A 368 -3.06 -4.30 8.58
N PHE A 369 -3.56 -5.00 9.60
CA PHE A 369 -4.71 -4.56 10.39
C PHE A 369 -4.44 -3.26 11.15
N GLU A 370 -3.23 -3.06 11.67
CA GLU A 370 -2.85 -1.81 12.31
C GLU A 370 -2.86 -0.64 11.32
N ILE A 371 -2.37 -0.85 10.09
CA ILE A 371 -2.43 0.16 9.01
C ILE A 371 -3.88 0.53 8.70
N GLU A 372 -4.77 -0.43 8.49
CA GLU A 372 -6.20 -0.17 8.23
C GLU A 372 -6.84 0.63 9.37
N SER A 373 -6.58 0.23 10.62
CA SER A 373 -7.10 0.93 11.81
C SER A 373 -6.60 2.37 11.89
N LEU A 374 -5.30 2.60 11.65
CA LEU A 374 -4.70 3.93 11.69
C LEU A 374 -5.20 4.84 10.56
N ASP A 375 -5.34 4.31 9.34
CA ASP A 375 -5.89 5.06 8.19
C ASP A 375 -7.34 5.44 8.46
N LYS A 376 -8.15 4.52 8.99
CA LYS A 376 -9.53 4.79 9.39
C LYS A 376 -9.59 5.87 10.47
N GLN A 377 -8.83 5.72 11.55
CA GLN A 377 -8.77 6.70 12.64
C GLN A 377 -8.36 8.09 12.14
N ARG A 378 -7.30 8.19 11.33
CA ARG A 378 -6.88 9.46 10.73
C ARG A 378 -8.01 10.11 9.93
N ASN A 379 -8.67 9.33 9.08
CA ASN A 379 -9.69 9.84 8.16
C ASN A 379 -10.99 10.25 8.88
N GLU A 380 -11.33 9.62 10.00
CA GLU A 380 -12.50 9.95 10.83
C GLU A 380 -12.22 11.10 11.79
N LEU A 381 -11.05 11.09 12.46
CA LEU A 381 -10.72 12.09 13.48
C LEU A 381 -10.36 13.46 12.88
N LEU A 382 -9.63 13.46 11.76
CA LEU A 382 -9.14 14.70 11.19
C LEU A 382 -10.25 15.69 10.83
N PRO A 383 -11.36 15.30 10.18
CA PRO A 383 -12.49 16.20 9.95
C PRO A 383 -13.14 16.74 11.25
N LEU A 384 -13.28 15.89 12.27
CA LEU A 384 -13.88 16.28 13.56
C LEU A 384 -13.03 17.32 14.31
N LEU A 385 -11.71 17.10 14.33
CA LEU A 385 -10.75 18.05 14.91
C LEU A 385 -10.76 19.37 14.13
N MET A 386 -10.73 19.30 12.81
CA MET A 386 -10.68 20.47 11.95
C MET A 386 -11.98 21.27 11.89
N ASN A 387 -13.11 20.69 12.30
CA ASN A 387 -14.39 21.39 12.42
C ASN A 387 -14.68 21.86 13.87
N GLY A 388 -13.78 21.61 14.81
CA GLY A 388 -13.99 21.92 16.23
C GLY A 388 -15.04 21.06 16.92
N GLN A 389 -15.46 19.94 16.28
CA GLN A 389 -16.41 18.97 16.85
C GLN A 389 -15.75 18.02 17.84
N ALA A 390 -14.43 17.92 17.78
CA ALA A 390 -13.62 17.19 18.75
C ALA A 390 -12.47 18.09 19.23
N SER A 391 -12.06 17.93 20.48
CA SER A 391 -10.88 18.58 21.05
C SER A 391 -9.96 17.55 21.70
N LEU A 392 -8.65 17.84 21.73
CA LEU A 392 -7.66 16.98 22.36
C LEU A 392 -7.48 17.39 23.82
N ASN A 393 -7.70 16.46 24.75
CA ASN A 393 -7.41 16.66 26.16
C ASN A 393 -5.98 16.21 26.48
N TYR A 394 -5.07 17.16 26.64
CA TYR A 394 -3.62 16.91 26.77
C TYR A 394 -3.19 16.49 28.18
N ASP A 395 -3.92 16.85 29.23
CA ASP A 395 -3.56 16.44 30.62
C ASP A 395 -3.55 14.90 30.77
N LEU A 396 -4.27 14.22 29.89
CA LEU A 396 -4.34 12.76 29.84
C LEU A 396 -3.30 12.12 28.88
N ILE A 397 -2.70 12.87 27.96
CA ILE A 397 -1.74 12.34 26.96
C ILE A 397 -0.36 12.17 27.58
N PHE A 398 0.04 13.04 28.51
CA PHE A 398 1.36 12.99 29.17
C PHE A 398 1.56 11.71 30.01
N LEU A 399 0.49 11.14 30.56
CA LEU A 399 0.51 9.90 31.33
C LEU A 399 0.64 8.63 30.46
N CYS A 400 0.54 8.73 29.14
CA CYS A 400 0.46 7.61 28.19
C CYS A 400 1.62 7.44 27.23
N SER A 401 2.61 8.32 27.25
CA SER A 401 3.86 8.13 26.48
C SER A 401 4.63 6.85 26.83
N LEU A 402 4.21 6.15 27.88
CA LEU A 402 4.84 4.93 28.41
C LEU A 402 4.12 3.60 28.11
N LYS A 403 2.94 3.61 27.44
CA LYS A 403 2.26 2.34 27.04
C LYS A 403 1.64 2.46 25.65
N PHE A 404 2.27 1.81 24.72
CA PHE A 404 1.91 1.71 23.30
C PHE A 404 0.61 0.93 23.05
N SER A 405 -0.56 1.59 23.04
CA SER A 405 -1.72 1.12 22.28
C SER A 405 -2.59 2.30 21.85
N LEU A 406 -2.77 2.45 20.53
CA LEU A 406 -3.55 3.54 19.90
C LEU A 406 -5.05 3.49 20.23
N LEU A 407 -5.60 2.35 20.58
CA LEU A 407 -6.98 2.22 21.12
C LEU A 407 -7.24 3.12 22.33
N TRP A 408 -6.19 3.50 23.01
CA TRP A 408 -6.25 4.36 24.18
C TRP A 408 -6.41 5.86 23.82
N TYR A 409 -6.00 6.31 22.62
CA TYR A 409 -6.19 7.67 22.14
C TYR A 409 -7.66 8.01 21.81
N VAL A 410 -8.40 7.03 21.28
CA VAL A 410 -9.81 7.24 20.88
C VAL A 410 -10.70 7.52 22.09
N ASN A 411 -10.42 6.91 23.23
CA ASN A 411 -11.17 7.14 24.48
C ASN A 411 -10.91 8.52 25.13
N LYS A 412 -10.02 9.35 24.57
CA LYS A 412 -9.63 10.67 25.10
C LYS A 412 -10.04 11.84 24.25
N ILE A 413 -10.70 11.57 23.14
CA ILE A 413 -11.29 12.60 22.30
C ILE A 413 -12.65 12.94 22.86
N ILE A 414 -12.81 14.18 23.30
CA ILE A 414 -14.10 14.70 23.74
C ILE A 414 -14.84 15.19 22.51
N ILE A 415 -15.91 14.45 22.14
CA ILE A 415 -16.85 14.88 21.11
C ILE A 415 -17.78 15.92 21.78
N ARG A 416 -17.83 17.13 21.23
CA ARG A 416 -18.73 18.20 21.65
C ARG A 416 -20.05 18.13 20.93
#